data_093e3f525078f97a13423d53b689fdb7
#
_entry.id   093e3f525078f97a13423d53b689fdb7
#
_cell.length_a   1.000
_cell.length_b   1.000
_cell.length_c   1.000
_cell.angle_alpha   90.00
_cell.angle_beta   90.00
_cell.angle_gamma   90.00
#
_symmetry.space_group_name_H-M   'P 1'
#
loop_
_entity.id
_entity.type
_entity.pdbx_description
1 polymer ?
#
loop_
_entity_poly.entity_id
_entity_poly.type
_entity_poly.pdbx_seq_one_letter_code
_entity_poly.pdbx_strand_id
1 'polypeptide(L)'
;MAVELEHSFMTSKPIDESFAAILDLDRLVPCVEGGSVIEHTGPESVRAQIHIKMGAMSMTFAGTLDVVEQDPAGHRAVMSVKSKEEGGSGYANATVVFQLADGGGTINTNAQITGKAASMGEGVVVGVLDALITDFAGKVGAL
;
A
#
# COMPACT_ATOMS: atom_id res chain seq x y z
N MET A 1 10.94 -13.34 2.62
CA MET A 1 9.69 -13.61 3.38
C MET A 1 8.51 -13.17 2.54
N ALA A 2 7.62 -14.08 2.27
CA ALA A 2 6.39 -13.81 1.52
C ALA A 2 5.24 -13.62 2.52
N VAL A 3 4.47 -12.55 2.34
CA VAL A 3 3.30 -12.25 3.17
C VAL A 3 2.11 -11.97 2.25
N GLU A 4 0.97 -12.59 2.55
CA GLU A 4 -0.28 -12.38 1.83
C GLU A 4 -1.37 -12.00 2.83
N LEU A 5 -2.02 -10.86 2.60
CA LEU A 5 -3.05 -10.33 3.49
C LEU A 5 -4.25 -9.83 2.68
N GLU A 6 -5.42 -9.95 3.24
CA GLU A 6 -6.65 -9.40 2.69
C GLU A 6 -7.34 -8.53 3.72
N HIS A 7 -7.77 -7.34 3.30
CA HIS A 7 -8.52 -6.40 4.12
C HIS A 7 -9.74 -5.90 3.38
N SER A 8 -10.76 -5.50 4.14
CA SER A 8 -11.98 -4.92 3.61
C SER A 8 -12.13 -3.48 4.10
N PHE A 9 -12.83 -2.68 3.34
CA PHE A 9 -13.18 -1.31 3.73
C PHE A 9 -14.59 -0.96 3.27
N MET A 10 -15.18 0.04 3.92
CA MET A 10 -16.49 0.57 3.58
C MET A 10 -16.34 1.97 2.98
N THR A 11 -17.19 2.27 2.01
CA THR A 11 -17.26 3.59 1.39
C THR A 11 -18.65 4.18 1.54
N SER A 12 -18.73 5.51 1.61
CA SER A 12 -20.00 6.24 1.64
C SER A 12 -20.30 6.98 0.35
N LYS A 13 -19.33 7.04 -0.56
CA LYS A 13 -19.45 7.71 -1.86
C LYS A 13 -19.81 6.74 -2.96
N PRO A 14 -20.34 7.23 -4.11
CA PRO A 14 -20.59 6.39 -5.27
C PRO A 14 -19.32 5.64 -5.70
N ILE A 15 -19.49 4.43 -6.22
CA ILE A 15 -18.38 3.53 -6.55
C ILE A 15 -17.38 4.15 -7.55
N ASP A 16 -17.88 4.86 -8.56
CA ASP A 16 -17.00 5.49 -9.56
C ASP A 16 -16.16 6.62 -8.94
N GLU A 17 -16.73 7.36 -8.01
CA GLU A 17 -16.03 8.41 -7.29
C GLU A 17 -14.95 7.84 -6.36
N SER A 18 -15.27 6.77 -5.65
CA SER A 18 -14.32 6.07 -4.79
C SER A 18 -13.19 5.45 -5.62
N PHE A 19 -13.51 4.88 -6.77
CA PHE A 19 -12.51 4.29 -7.67
C PHE A 19 -11.54 5.36 -8.20
N ALA A 20 -12.06 6.50 -8.65
CA ALA A 20 -11.23 7.62 -9.10
C ALA A 20 -10.31 8.13 -7.98
N ALA A 21 -10.79 8.19 -6.76
CA ALA A 21 -10.01 8.64 -5.61
C ALA A 21 -8.84 7.70 -5.31
N ILE A 22 -9.04 6.38 -5.42
CA ILE A 22 -7.98 5.39 -5.22
C ILE A 22 -6.88 5.52 -6.28
N LEU A 23 -7.23 5.88 -7.51
CA LEU A 23 -6.26 6.08 -8.60
C LEU A 23 -5.51 7.40 -8.51
N ASP A 24 -5.96 8.33 -7.67
CA ASP A 24 -5.24 9.56 -7.39
C ASP A 24 -4.15 9.29 -6.34
N LEU A 25 -2.93 9.06 -6.80
CA LEU A 25 -1.82 8.65 -5.95
C LEU A 25 -1.42 9.71 -4.91
N ASP A 26 -1.64 11.00 -5.21
CA ASP A 26 -1.40 12.07 -4.23
C ASP A 26 -2.36 12.01 -3.04
N ARG A 27 -3.54 11.44 -3.25
CA ARG A 27 -4.52 11.21 -2.18
C ARG A 27 -4.35 9.85 -1.53
N LEU A 28 -3.96 8.83 -2.32
CA LEU A 28 -3.83 7.46 -1.84
C LEU A 28 -2.62 7.26 -0.92
N VAL A 29 -1.44 7.72 -1.32
CA VAL A 29 -0.19 7.51 -0.57
C VAL A 29 -0.27 8.05 0.86
N PRO A 30 -0.81 9.25 1.11
CA PRO A 30 -0.96 9.75 2.48
C PRO A 30 -1.92 8.93 3.36
N CYS A 31 -2.73 8.05 2.79
CA CYS A 31 -3.54 7.13 3.58
C CYS A 31 -2.70 6.07 4.30
N VAL A 32 -1.48 5.83 3.84
CA VAL A 32 -0.51 4.99 4.53
C VAL A 32 0.16 5.84 5.60
N GLU A 33 0.06 5.43 6.86
CA GLU A 33 0.73 6.14 7.95
C GLU A 33 2.25 6.15 7.73
N GLY A 34 2.84 7.34 7.76
CA GLY A 34 4.26 7.53 7.47
C GLY A 34 4.59 7.57 5.99
N GLY A 35 3.61 7.43 5.11
CA GLY A 35 3.80 7.46 3.65
C GLY A 35 3.73 8.88 3.08
N SER A 36 4.59 9.16 2.11
CA SER A 36 4.58 10.43 1.38
C SER A 36 5.04 10.26 -0.06
N VAL A 37 4.48 11.07 -0.95
CA VAL A 37 4.93 11.15 -2.35
C VAL A 37 6.14 12.07 -2.42
N ILE A 38 7.21 11.60 -3.07
CA ILE A 38 8.42 12.39 -3.28
C ILE A 38 8.32 13.17 -4.59
N GLU A 39 7.96 12.48 -5.68
CA GLU A 39 7.80 13.09 -7.01
C GLU A 39 6.95 12.21 -7.93
N HIS A 40 6.36 12.83 -8.93
CA HIS A 40 5.69 12.12 -10.01
C HIS A 40 6.73 11.71 -11.06
N THR A 41 6.71 10.43 -11.45
CA THR A 41 7.61 9.86 -12.47
C THR A 41 6.87 9.51 -13.76
N GLY A 42 5.55 9.61 -13.76
CA GLY A 42 4.67 9.34 -14.89
C GLY A 42 3.22 9.63 -14.52
N PRO A 43 2.27 9.48 -15.47
CA PRO A 43 0.85 9.75 -15.23
C PRO A 43 0.25 8.84 -14.14
N GLU A 44 0.81 7.65 -13.99
CA GLU A 44 0.32 6.61 -13.08
C GLU A 44 1.44 6.05 -12.21
N SER A 45 2.50 6.84 -11.99
CA SER A 45 3.70 6.43 -11.26
C SER A 45 4.21 7.55 -10.38
N VAL A 46 4.59 7.20 -9.16
CA VAL A 46 5.22 8.12 -8.23
C VAL A 46 6.43 7.47 -7.57
N ARG A 47 7.40 8.29 -7.19
CA ARG A 47 8.36 7.92 -6.15
C ARG A 47 7.77 8.28 -4.82
N ALA A 48 7.86 7.36 -3.88
CA ALA A 48 7.28 7.51 -2.56
C ALA A 48 8.23 6.95 -1.50
N GLN A 49 8.01 7.34 -0.26
CA GLN A 49 8.71 6.77 0.88
C GLN A 49 7.73 6.50 2.00
N ILE A 50 8.10 5.56 2.86
CA ILE A 50 7.33 5.24 4.06
C ILE A 50 8.28 5.08 5.25
N HIS A 51 7.91 5.69 6.37
CA HIS A 51 8.57 5.51 7.66
C HIS A 51 7.78 4.53 8.49
N ILE A 52 8.39 3.41 8.83
CA ILE A 52 7.73 2.34 9.58
C ILE A 52 8.44 2.13 10.91
N LYS A 53 7.66 2.02 11.98
CA LYS A 53 8.16 1.58 13.29
C LYS A 53 7.85 0.10 13.46
N MET A 54 8.89 -0.69 13.75
CA MET A 54 8.79 -2.10 14.06
C MET A 54 9.41 -2.33 15.45
N GLY A 55 8.57 -2.40 16.48
CA GLY A 55 9.05 -2.49 17.85
C GLY A 55 9.88 -1.27 18.23
N ALA A 56 11.14 -1.48 18.65
CA ALA A 56 12.08 -0.41 18.99
C ALA A 56 12.82 0.16 17.77
N MET A 57 12.64 -0.44 16.57
CA MET A 57 13.32 -0.03 15.35
C MET A 57 12.43 0.88 14.51
N SER A 58 13.07 1.85 13.85
CA SER A 58 12.43 2.67 12.82
C SER A 58 13.17 2.44 11.51
N MET A 59 12.41 2.25 10.44
CA MET A 59 12.95 2.03 9.10
C MET A 59 12.27 2.95 8.10
N THR A 60 13.03 3.37 7.09
CA THR A 60 12.50 4.10 5.95
C THR A 60 12.70 3.28 4.70
N PHE A 61 11.62 3.06 3.96
CA PHE A 61 11.66 2.44 2.65
C PHE A 61 11.32 3.48 1.60
N ALA A 62 12.09 3.53 0.55
CA ALA A 62 11.85 4.45 -0.57
C ALA A 62 11.86 3.69 -1.89
N GLY A 63 10.99 4.08 -2.79
CA GLY A 63 10.90 3.41 -4.08
C GLY A 63 9.78 3.95 -4.94
N THR A 64 9.19 3.07 -5.76
CA THR A 64 8.19 3.44 -6.76
C THR A 64 6.87 2.75 -6.48
N LEU A 65 5.80 3.48 -6.75
CA LEU A 65 4.43 2.97 -6.79
C LEU A 65 3.89 3.20 -8.19
N ASP A 66 3.50 2.12 -8.86
CA ASP A 66 2.98 2.15 -10.22
C ASP A 66 1.59 1.54 -10.26
N VAL A 67 0.66 2.18 -10.96
CA VAL A 67 -0.62 1.58 -11.31
C VAL A 67 -0.37 0.74 -12.56
N VAL A 68 -0.36 -0.58 -12.42
CA VAL A 68 0.01 -1.50 -13.51
C VAL A 68 -1.19 -2.04 -14.26
N GLU A 69 -2.38 -1.96 -13.67
CA GLU A 69 -3.63 -2.37 -14.30
C GLU A 69 -4.79 -1.54 -13.78
N GLN A 70 -5.65 -1.09 -14.69
CA GLN A 70 -6.90 -0.40 -14.36
C GLN A 70 -8.03 -1.02 -15.17
N ASP A 71 -9.10 -1.41 -14.48
CA ASP A 71 -10.35 -1.85 -15.11
C ASP A 71 -11.50 -1.01 -14.54
N PRO A 72 -11.85 0.13 -15.18
CA PRO A 72 -12.92 0.97 -14.69
C PRO A 72 -14.29 0.28 -14.68
N ALA A 73 -14.57 -0.56 -15.67
CA ALA A 73 -15.84 -1.28 -15.74
C ALA A 73 -16.00 -2.29 -14.61
N GLY A 74 -14.90 -2.98 -14.26
CA GLY A 74 -14.87 -3.93 -13.14
C GLY A 74 -14.52 -3.30 -11.80
N HIS A 75 -14.21 -2.01 -11.77
CA HIS A 75 -13.77 -1.29 -10.56
C HIS A 75 -12.60 -1.98 -9.86
N ARG A 76 -11.63 -2.39 -10.66
CA ARG A 76 -10.46 -3.13 -10.20
C ARG A 76 -9.18 -2.40 -10.61
N ALA A 77 -8.25 -2.27 -9.69
CA ALA A 77 -6.92 -1.69 -9.95
C ALA A 77 -5.85 -2.56 -9.32
N VAL A 78 -4.72 -2.70 -10.02
CA VAL A 78 -3.53 -3.39 -9.52
C VAL A 78 -2.38 -2.41 -9.47
N MET A 79 -1.73 -2.35 -8.32
CA MET A 79 -0.59 -1.49 -8.08
C MET A 79 0.64 -2.32 -7.71
N SER A 80 1.79 -1.88 -8.17
CA SER A 80 3.09 -2.49 -7.85
C SER A 80 3.90 -1.51 -7.03
N VAL A 81 4.42 -2.00 -5.91
CA VAL A 81 5.33 -1.25 -5.04
C VAL A 81 6.69 -1.94 -5.07
N LYS A 82 7.73 -1.18 -5.35
CA LYS A 82 9.13 -1.65 -5.28
C LYS A 82 9.89 -0.66 -4.44
N SER A 83 10.39 -1.11 -3.30
CA SER A 83 11.08 -0.24 -2.36
C SER A 83 12.31 -0.89 -1.76
N LYS A 84 13.26 -0.05 -1.34
CA LYS A 84 14.47 -0.46 -0.66
C LYS A 84 14.57 0.27 0.67
N GLU A 85 15.13 -0.42 1.67
CA GLU A 85 15.44 0.17 2.95
C GLU A 85 16.57 1.18 2.80
N GLU A 86 16.37 2.40 3.29
CA GLU A 86 17.43 3.39 3.35
C GLU A 86 18.48 2.99 4.38
N GLY A 87 19.75 3.05 3.99
CA GLY A 87 20.87 2.70 4.84
C GLY A 87 21.04 1.19 5.08
N GLY A 88 20.30 0.36 4.39
CA GLY A 88 20.36 -1.10 4.47
C GLY A 88 20.34 -1.76 3.10
N SER A 89 20.34 -3.10 3.10
CA SER A 89 20.33 -3.91 1.89
C SER A 89 18.98 -4.58 1.64
N GLY A 90 18.02 -4.43 2.57
CA GLY A 90 16.72 -5.05 2.46
C GLY A 90 15.79 -4.34 1.49
N TYR A 91 14.77 -5.06 1.02
CA TYR A 91 13.71 -4.51 0.18
C TYR A 91 12.34 -4.96 0.67
N ALA A 92 11.32 -4.19 0.30
CA ALA A 92 9.93 -4.53 0.49
C ALA A 92 9.20 -4.25 -0.83
N ASN A 93 8.79 -5.31 -1.51
CA ASN A 93 8.05 -5.23 -2.77
C ASN A 93 6.67 -5.80 -2.55
N ALA A 94 5.66 -5.20 -3.17
CA ALA A 94 4.29 -5.66 -3.01
C ALA A 94 3.49 -5.48 -4.31
N THR A 95 2.52 -6.36 -4.48
CA THR A 95 1.42 -6.19 -5.43
C THR A 95 0.15 -5.99 -4.61
N VAL A 96 -0.56 -4.90 -4.87
CA VAL A 96 -1.77 -4.52 -4.15
C VAL A 96 -2.92 -4.49 -5.13
N VAL A 97 -3.97 -5.26 -4.87
CA VAL A 97 -5.17 -5.32 -5.70
C VAL A 97 -6.33 -4.68 -4.96
N PHE A 98 -6.92 -3.66 -5.57
CA PHE A 98 -8.15 -3.04 -5.11
C PHE A 98 -9.32 -3.56 -5.94
N GLN A 99 -10.33 -4.09 -5.27
CA GLN A 99 -11.59 -4.49 -5.90
C GLN A 99 -12.71 -3.77 -5.18
N LEU A 100 -13.41 -2.88 -5.89
CA LEU A 100 -14.53 -2.13 -5.32
C LEU A 100 -15.86 -2.76 -5.70
N ALA A 101 -16.82 -2.56 -4.81
CA ALA A 101 -18.23 -2.87 -5.00
C ALA A 101 -19.05 -1.71 -4.42
N ASP A 102 -20.36 -1.74 -4.58
CA ASP A 102 -21.23 -0.73 -3.96
C ASP A 102 -21.10 -0.81 -2.43
N GLY A 103 -20.74 0.32 -1.83
CA GLY A 103 -20.62 0.43 -0.37
C GLY A 103 -19.29 -0.01 0.22
N GLY A 104 -18.34 -0.47 -0.59
CA GLY A 104 -17.03 -0.87 -0.05
C GLY A 104 -16.12 -1.56 -1.03
N GLY A 105 -15.16 -2.32 -0.51
CA GLY A 105 -14.20 -3.04 -1.33
C GLY A 105 -13.23 -3.88 -0.52
N THR A 106 -12.31 -4.50 -1.25
CA THR A 106 -11.23 -5.31 -0.67
C THR A 106 -9.87 -4.84 -1.17
N ILE A 107 -8.87 -5.07 -0.34
CA ILE A 107 -7.46 -4.84 -0.65
C ILE A 107 -6.74 -6.15 -0.42
N ASN A 108 -6.17 -6.72 -1.50
CA ASN A 108 -5.31 -7.89 -1.42
C ASN A 108 -3.86 -7.44 -1.56
N THR A 109 -3.02 -7.82 -0.60
CA THR A 109 -1.60 -7.47 -0.58
C THR A 109 -0.76 -8.73 -0.62
N ASN A 110 0.11 -8.82 -1.62
CA ASN A 110 1.16 -9.83 -1.71
C ASN A 110 2.50 -9.11 -1.60
N ALA A 111 3.26 -9.39 -0.54
CA ALA A 111 4.52 -8.72 -0.26
C ALA A 111 5.69 -9.69 -0.16
N GLN A 112 6.86 -9.23 -0.62
CA GLN A 112 8.16 -9.87 -0.41
C GLN A 112 9.02 -8.92 0.39
N ILE A 113 9.52 -9.40 1.53
CA ILE A 113 10.28 -8.57 2.47
C ILE A 113 11.59 -9.27 2.80
N THR A 114 12.70 -8.53 2.71
CA THR A 114 14.04 -9.01 3.04
C THR A 114 14.76 -8.01 3.94
N GLY A 115 15.90 -8.42 4.48
CA GLY A 115 16.77 -7.58 5.29
C GLY A 115 16.37 -7.55 6.76
N LYS A 116 16.63 -6.43 7.42
CA LYS A 116 16.38 -6.27 8.86
C LYS A 116 14.93 -6.51 9.26
N ALA A 117 13.99 -6.03 8.44
CA ALA A 117 12.57 -6.22 8.71
C ALA A 117 12.23 -7.72 8.76
N ALA A 118 12.68 -8.49 7.77
CA ALA A 118 12.44 -9.94 7.73
C ALA A 118 13.10 -10.65 8.90
N SER A 119 14.26 -10.19 9.37
CA SER A 119 14.98 -10.80 10.48
C SER A 119 14.27 -10.69 11.83
N MET A 120 13.28 -9.82 11.94
CA MET A 120 12.48 -9.68 13.16
C MET A 120 11.49 -10.82 13.37
N GLY A 121 11.31 -11.66 12.35
CA GLY A 121 10.43 -12.82 12.38
C GLY A 121 9.07 -12.58 11.75
N GLU A 122 8.48 -13.64 11.22
CA GLU A 122 7.21 -13.58 10.49
C GLU A 122 6.08 -12.99 11.33
N GLY A 123 5.95 -13.38 12.59
CA GLY A 123 4.90 -12.88 13.47
C GLY A 123 4.95 -11.36 13.66
N VAL A 124 6.14 -10.79 13.80
CA VAL A 124 6.32 -9.34 13.93
C VAL A 124 5.98 -8.65 12.63
N VAL A 125 6.50 -9.14 11.51
CA VAL A 125 6.28 -8.55 10.18
C VAL A 125 4.80 -8.57 9.81
N VAL A 126 4.13 -9.71 9.95
CA VAL A 126 2.70 -9.85 9.65
C VAL A 126 1.88 -8.92 10.55
N GLY A 127 2.19 -8.86 11.84
CA GLY A 127 1.49 -7.99 12.78
C GLY A 127 1.60 -6.51 12.42
N VAL A 128 2.79 -6.06 12.04
CA VAL A 128 3.02 -4.66 11.64
C VAL A 128 2.29 -4.36 10.33
N LEU A 129 2.40 -5.22 9.32
CA LEU A 129 1.72 -5.04 8.04
C LEU A 129 0.20 -5.07 8.19
N ASP A 130 -0.32 -5.99 8.98
CA ASP A 130 -1.76 -6.07 9.21
C ASP A 130 -2.30 -4.79 9.84
N ALA A 131 -1.63 -4.27 10.86
CA ALA A 131 -2.02 -3.02 11.51
C ALA A 131 -1.92 -1.83 10.55
N LEU A 132 -0.86 -1.76 9.76
CA LEU A 132 -0.64 -0.71 8.78
C LEU A 132 -1.73 -0.70 7.71
N ILE A 133 -2.08 -1.87 7.16
CA ILE A 133 -3.07 -1.98 6.10
C ILE A 133 -4.49 -1.82 6.64
N THR A 134 -4.76 -2.25 7.86
CA THR A 134 -6.06 -2.01 8.51
C THR A 134 -6.33 -0.51 8.64
N ASP A 135 -5.34 0.26 9.11
CA ASP A 135 -5.43 1.72 9.17
C ASP A 135 -5.61 2.35 7.78
N PHE A 136 -4.82 1.89 6.83
CA PHE A 136 -4.88 2.32 5.43
C PHE A 136 -6.27 2.08 4.83
N ALA A 137 -6.83 0.89 5.02
CA ALA A 137 -8.15 0.52 4.51
C ALA A 137 -9.23 1.46 5.02
N GLY A 138 -9.20 1.81 6.31
CA GLY A 138 -10.14 2.78 6.88
C GLY A 138 -10.04 4.16 6.23
N LYS A 139 -8.83 4.63 5.99
CA LYS A 139 -8.58 5.93 5.32
C LYS A 139 -8.95 5.90 3.84
N VAL A 140 -8.70 4.80 3.16
CA VAL A 140 -9.12 4.60 1.76
C VAL A 140 -10.63 4.68 1.63
N GLY A 141 -11.36 4.06 2.54
CA GLY A 141 -12.83 4.11 2.57
C GLY A 141 -13.38 5.52 2.78
N ALA A 142 -12.60 6.42 3.37
CA ALA A 142 -12.97 7.81 3.64
C ALA A 142 -12.54 8.80 2.53
N LEU A 143 -11.86 8.33 1.50
CA LEU A 143 -11.40 9.19 0.38
C LEU A 143 -12.54 9.82 -0.41
#